data_ebc90d7d28f182827c5bb2b02fa9d7c2
#
_entry.id   ebc90d7d28f182827c5bb2b02fa9d7c2
#
_cell.length_a   1.000
_cell.length_b   1.000
_cell.length_c   1.000
_cell.angle_alpha   90.00
_cell.angle_beta   90.00
_cell.angle_gamma   90.00
#
_symmetry.space_group_name_H-M   'P 1'
#
loop_
_entity.id
_entity.type
_entity.pdbx_description
1 polymer ?
#
loop_
_entity_poly.entity_id
_entity_poly.type
_entity_poly.pdbx_seq_one_letter_code
_entity_poly.pdbx_strand_id
1 'polypeptide(L)'
;TAFFNEKLEKISDTEALIVDENSFMELKQNNHLYLFGDGADKLADLFENEDNITVVEKFHCSAAYMAKLADEAFKNKQFVDVAYFEPFYLKNFVPGMPKVKGLD
;
A
#
# COMPACT_ATOMS: atom_id res chain seq x y z
N THR A 1 -3.38 2.24 -2.23
CA THR A 1 -2.22 3.05 -2.60
C THR A 1 -2.02 4.21 -1.64
N ALA A 2 -0.78 4.65 -1.48
CA ALA A 2 -0.39 5.92 -0.88
C ALA A 2 0.90 6.37 -1.57
N PHE A 3 1.07 7.68 -1.72
CA PHE A 3 2.27 8.24 -2.33
C PHE A 3 3.21 8.80 -1.26
N PHE A 4 4.50 8.64 -1.52
CA PHE A 4 5.58 9.14 -0.70
C PHE A 4 6.58 9.90 -1.59
N ASN A 5 7.20 10.94 -1.06
CA ASN A 5 8.27 11.64 -1.74
C ASN A 5 9.62 10.92 -1.57
N GLU A 6 10.68 11.46 -2.16
CA GLU A 6 12.05 10.92 -2.08
C GLU A 6 12.61 10.85 -0.64
N LYS A 7 12.03 11.62 0.29
CA LYS A 7 12.39 11.62 1.72
C LYS A 7 11.56 10.62 2.53
N LEU A 8 10.73 9.82 1.86
CA LEU A 8 9.78 8.87 2.47
C LEU A 8 8.69 9.54 3.31
N GLU A 9 8.41 10.81 3.04
CA GLU A 9 7.27 11.50 3.65
C GLU A 9 6.00 11.20 2.85
N LYS A 10 4.94 10.85 3.55
CA LYS A 10 3.65 10.55 2.93
C LYS A 10 3.01 11.84 2.41
N ILE A 11 2.72 11.89 1.10
CA ILE A 11 2.19 13.06 0.40
C ILE A 11 0.76 12.90 -0.11
N SER A 12 0.14 11.73 0.10
CA SER A 12 -1.27 11.50 -0.23
C SER A 12 -1.98 10.73 0.86
N ASP A 13 -3.30 10.78 0.88
CA ASP A 13 -4.10 9.86 1.68
C ASP A 13 -3.95 8.43 1.17
N THR A 14 -4.24 7.46 2.04
CA THR A 14 -4.29 6.05 1.65
C THR A 14 -5.65 5.74 1.07
N GLU A 15 -5.68 5.23 -0.16
CA GLU A 15 -6.93 4.92 -0.85
C GLU A 15 -6.89 3.55 -1.54
N ALA A 16 -8.08 3.00 -1.79
CA ALA A 16 -8.23 1.81 -2.61
C ALA A 16 -8.36 2.23 -4.08
N LEU A 17 -7.31 2.00 -4.87
CA LEU A 17 -7.25 2.34 -6.27
C LEU A 17 -7.20 1.07 -7.13
N ILE A 18 -8.06 1.01 -8.14
CA ILE A 18 -7.90 0.03 -9.23
C ILE A 18 -6.94 0.67 -10.23
N VAL A 19 -5.74 0.09 -10.34
CA VAL A 19 -4.69 0.63 -11.19
C VAL A 19 -4.84 0.13 -12.62
N ASP A 20 -4.82 1.06 -13.56
CA ASP A 20 -4.78 0.82 -15.00
C ASP A 20 -3.60 1.59 -15.64
N GLU A 21 -3.45 1.49 -16.96
CA GLU A 21 -2.38 2.14 -17.74
C GLU A 21 -2.38 3.67 -17.64
N ASN A 22 -3.50 4.29 -17.28
CA ASN A 22 -3.67 5.73 -17.17
C ASN A 22 -3.52 6.26 -15.73
N SER A 23 -3.46 5.36 -14.76
CA SER A 23 -3.61 5.72 -13.33
C SER A 23 -2.56 6.69 -12.80
N PHE A 24 -1.39 6.79 -13.42
CA PHE A 24 -0.30 7.63 -12.94
C PHE A 24 0.19 8.64 -13.99
N MET A 25 -0.62 8.95 -15.00
CA MET A 25 -0.21 9.77 -16.15
C MET A 25 0.33 11.14 -15.75
N GLU A 26 -0.31 11.83 -14.82
CA GLU A 26 0.12 13.15 -14.38
C GLU A 26 1.41 13.08 -13.55
N LEU A 27 1.52 12.08 -12.68
CA LEU A 27 2.67 11.91 -11.79
C LEU A 27 3.93 11.53 -12.56
N LYS A 28 3.83 10.65 -13.56
CA LYS A 28 4.97 10.17 -14.35
C LYS A 28 5.53 11.22 -15.30
N GLN A 29 4.81 12.31 -15.60
CA GLN A 29 5.31 13.37 -16.47
C GLN A 29 6.55 14.09 -15.91
N ASN A 30 6.61 14.25 -14.60
CA ASN A 30 7.66 15.00 -13.93
C ASN A 30 8.45 14.19 -12.90
N ASN A 31 8.13 12.92 -12.74
CA ASN A 31 8.72 12.07 -11.72
C ASN A 31 9.02 10.68 -12.27
N HIS A 32 10.02 10.03 -11.70
CA HIS A 32 10.18 8.60 -11.84
C HIS A 32 9.47 7.90 -10.65
N LEU A 33 8.56 7.00 -10.94
CA LEU A 33 7.73 6.33 -9.94
C LEU A 33 8.28 4.94 -9.63
N TYR A 34 8.42 4.62 -8.36
CA TYR A 34 8.72 3.28 -7.87
C TYR A 34 7.46 2.70 -7.26
N LEU A 35 6.91 1.65 -7.86
CA LEU A 35 5.74 0.94 -7.37
C LEU A 35 6.18 -0.31 -6.62
N PHE A 36 5.76 -0.47 -5.37
CA PHE A 36 6.09 -1.63 -4.56
C PHE A 36 4.99 -1.97 -3.58
N GLY A 37 5.06 -3.17 -2.99
CA GLY A 37 4.07 -3.73 -2.08
C GLY A 37 3.36 -4.94 -2.68
N ASP A 38 2.52 -5.60 -1.90
CA ASP A 38 1.90 -6.89 -2.27
C ASP A 38 1.05 -6.86 -3.55
N GLY A 39 0.53 -5.68 -3.93
CA GLY A 39 -0.22 -5.49 -5.16
C GLY A 39 0.62 -5.13 -6.38
N ALA A 40 1.89 -4.75 -6.19
CA ALA A 40 2.71 -4.19 -7.26
C ALA A 40 3.14 -5.23 -8.31
N ASP A 41 3.42 -6.47 -7.92
CA ASP A 41 3.85 -7.52 -8.84
C ASP A 41 2.88 -7.71 -10.02
N LYS A 42 1.59 -7.49 -9.79
CA LYS A 42 0.55 -7.59 -10.83
C LYS A 42 0.60 -6.48 -11.87
N LEU A 43 1.35 -5.42 -11.59
CA LEU A 43 1.48 -4.23 -12.44
C LEU A 43 2.74 -4.28 -13.32
N ALA A 44 3.59 -5.29 -13.15
CA ALA A 44 4.84 -5.41 -13.88
C ALA A 44 4.61 -5.43 -15.40
N ASP A 45 3.72 -6.29 -15.88
CA ASP A 45 3.39 -6.39 -17.31
C ASP A 45 2.69 -5.11 -17.83
N LEU A 46 1.87 -4.46 -16.97
CA LEU A 46 1.12 -3.26 -17.32
C LEU A 46 2.03 -2.07 -17.61
N PHE A 47 3.14 -1.97 -16.88
CA PHE A 47 4.07 -0.85 -16.98
C PHE A 47 5.44 -1.23 -17.58
N GLU A 48 5.55 -2.40 -18.20
CA GLU A 48 6.81 -2.91 -18.79
C GLU A 48 7.48 -1.92 -19.76
N ASN A 49 6.67 -1.16 -20.51
CA ASN A 49 7.14 -0.21 -21.52
C ASN A 49 7.13 1.25 -21.06
N GLU A 50 7.01 1.50 -19.77
CA GLU A 50 6.96 2.85 -19.21
C GLU A 50 8.31 3.25 -18.60
N ASP A 51 9.06 4.10 -19.30
CA ASP A 51 10.42 4.52 -18.90
C ASP A 51 10.46 5.21 -17.53
N ASN A 52 9.36 5.85 -17.12
CA ASN A 52 9.27 6.61 -15.88
C ASN A 52 8.59 5.84 -14.73
N ILE A 53 8.36 4.55 -14.90
CA ILE A 53 7.77 3.68 -13.87
C ILE A 53 8.65 2.45 -13.69
N THR A 54 9.03 2.18 -12.45
CA THR A 54 9.73 0.96 -12.07
C THR A 54 8.88 0.18 -11.08
N VAL A 55 8.50 -1.04 -11.42
CA VAL A 55 7.84 -1.96 -10.51
C VAL A 55 8.89 -2.76 -9.77
N VAL A 56 8.93 -2.63 -8.44
CA VAL A 56 9.81 -3.38 -7.56
C VAL A 56 9.10 -4.67 -7.17
N GLU A 57 9.36 -5.73 -7.90
CA GLU A 57 8.74 -7.03 -7.70
C GLU A 57 9.26 -7.75 -6.45
N LYS A 58 8.47 -8.67 -5.94
CA LYS A 58 8.80 -9.52 -4.77
C LYS A 58 9.10 -8.73 -3.50
N PHE A 59 8.56 -7.53 -3.42
CA PHE A 59 8.62 -6.73 -2.20
C PHE A 59 7.45 -7.12 -1.29
N HIS A 60 7.72 -7.92 -0.28
CA HIS A 60 6.71 -8.44 0.62
C HIS A 60 6.65 -7.67 1.93
N CYS A 61 5.45 -7.51 2.49
CA CYS A 61 5.26 -6.94 3.80
C CYS A 61 5.99 -7.78 4.87
N SER A 62 6.73 -7.12 5.75
CA SER A 62 7.42 -7.75 6.86
C SER A 62 7.35 -6.87 8.11
N ALA A 63 7.07 -7.48 9.27
CA ALA A 63 7.11 -6.79 10.55
C ALA A 63 8.51 -6.22 10.87
N ALA A 64 9.57 -6.74 10.27
CA ALA A 64 10.93 -6.21 10.44
C ALA A 64 11.05 -4.74 10.01
N TYR A 65 10.28 -4.30 9.01
CA TYR A 65 10.29 -2.90 8.56
C TYR A 65 9.65 -1.94 9.57
N MET A 66 8.85 -2.45 10.49
CA MET A 66 8.26 -1.64 11.55
C MET A 66 9.24 -1.32 12.69
N ALA A 67 10.32 -2.07 12.84
CA ALA A 67 11.20 -1.98 14.00
C ALA A 67 11.72 -0.56 14.23
N LYS A 68 12.22 0.10 13.19
CA LYS A 68 12.72 1.48 13.30
C LYS A 68 11.62 2.47 13.66
N LEU A 69 10.48 2.40 12.99
CA LEU A 69 9.34 3.30 13.23
C LEU A 69 8.78 3.11 14.64
N ALA A 70 8.68 1.86 15.10
CA ALA A 70 8.21 1.53 16.43
C ALA A 70 9.19 2.03 17.52
N ASP A 71 10.49 1.89 17.30
CA ASP A 71 11.51 2.40 18.24
C ASP A 71 11.47 3.94 18.34
N GLU A 72 11.34 4.63 17.21
CA GLU A 72 11.18 6.09 17.18
C GLU A 72 9.89 6.53 17.90
N ALA A 73 8.77 5.89 17.63
CA ALA A 73 7.50 6.18 18.30
C ALA A 73 7.59 5.92 19.81
N PHE A 74 8.23 4.83 20.22
CA PHE A 74 8.46 4.50 21.63
C PHE A 74 9.31 5.55 22.33
N LYS A 75 10.44 5.97 21.74
CA LYS A 75 11.33 7.03 22.28
C LYS A 75 10.61 8.37 22.42
N ASN A 76 9.72 8.68 21.48
CA ASN A 76 8.92 9.90 21.49
C ASN A 76 7.64 9.78 22.35
N LYS A 77 7.44 8.67 23.05
CA LYS A 77 6.27 8.40 23.90
C LYS A 77 4.93 8.51 23.14
N GLN A 78 4.94 8.18 21.88
CA GLN A 78 3.76 8.16 21.01
C GLN A 78 3.02 6.83 21.18
N PHE A 79 2.22 6.74 22.22
CA PHE A 79 1.41 5.56 22.52
C PHE A 79 -0.04 5.81 22.15
N VAL A 80 -0.73 4.75 21.77
CA VAL A 80 -2.17 4.76 21.54
C VAL A 80 -2.90 4.33 22.82
N ASP A 81 -4.14 4.77 22.99
CA ASP A 81 -5.02 4.24 24.01
C ASP A 81 -5.55 2.89 23.54
N VAL A 82 -5.09 1.82 24.15
CA VAL A 82 -5.43 0.43 23.76
C VAL A 82 -6.90 0.11 23.92
N ALA A 83 -7.66 0.88 24.73
CA ALA A 83 -9.10 0.69 24.90
C ALA A 83 -9.91 1.18 23.69
N TYR A 84 -9.37 2.14 22.93
CA TYR A 84 -10.06 2.78 21.81
C TYR A 84 -9.33 2.65 20.47
N PHE A 85 -8.12 2.07 20.47
CA PHE A 85 -7.38 1.88 19.23
C PHE A 85 -8.04 0.84 18.33
N GLU A 86 -8.25 1.21 17.07
CA GLU A 86 -8.75 0.33 16.03
C GLU A 86 -7.73 0.22 14.88
N PRO A 87 -7.60 -0.96 14.25
CA PRO A 87 -6.85 -1.06 13.00
C PRO A 87 -7.45 -0.16 11.91
N PHE A 88 -6.62 0.35 11.02
CA PHE A 88 -7.11 1.13 9.89
C PHE A 88 -7.74 0.21 8.83
N TYR A 89 -9.07 0.29 8.72
CA TYR A 89 -9.83 -0.46 7.70
C TYR A 89 -10.08 0.43 6.48
N LEU A 90 -9.30 0.22 5.42
CA LEU A 90 -9.44 0.98 4.17
C LEU A 90 -10.75 0.65 3.43
N LYS A 91 -11.20 -0.59 3.53
CA LYS A 91 -12.45 -1.08 2.92
C LYS A 91 -13.35 -1.66 4.00
N ASN A 92 -14.66 -1.44 3.84
CA ASN A 92 -15.65 -2.10 4.69
C ASN A 92 -15.61 -3.62 4.45
N PHE A 93 -15.81 -4.38 5.52
CA PHE A 93 -15.96 -5.82 5.42
C PHE A 93 -17.27 -6.13 4.68
N VAL A 94 -17.17 -6.84 3.56
CA VAL A 94 -18.31 -7.39 2.84
C VAL A 94 -18.35 -8.90 3.13
N PRO A 95 -19.30 -9.40 3.94
CA PRO A 95 -19.39 -10.82 4.21
C PRO A 95 -19.74 -11.55 2.91
N GLY A 96 -18.92 -12.52 2.53
CA GLY A 96 -19.25 -13.44 1.44
C GLY A 96 -20.40 -14.36 1.86
N MET A 97 -21.23 -14.78 0.90
CA MET A 97 -22.20 -15.83 1.19
C MET A 97 -21.46 -17.11 1.62
N PRO A 98 -21.81 -17.71 2.76
CA PRO A 98 -21.21 -18.97 3.18
C PRO A 98 -21.53 -20.05 2.15
N LYS A 99 -20.52 -20.61 1.50
CA LYS A 99 -20.66 -21.83 0.70
C LYS A 99 -20.71 -23.01 1.68
N VAL A 100 -21.91 -23.43 2.04
CA VAL A 100 -22.10 -24.65 2.82
C VAL A 100 -21.95 -25.83 1.85
N LYS A 101 -20.87 -26.62 2.01
CA LYS A 101 -20.67 -27.85 1.25
C LYS A 101 -21.81 -28.80 1.58
N GLY A 102 -22.65 -29.16 0.58
CA GLY A 102 -23.70 -30.18 0.71
C GLY A 102 -25.14 -29.65 0.81
N LEU A 103 -25.38 -28.37 0.54
CA LEU A 103 -26.73 -27.83 0.29
C LEU A 103 -26.74 -27.24 -1.14
N ASP A 104 -26.83 -28.10 -2.10
CA ASP A 104 -27.23 -27.78 -3.47
C ASP A 104 -28.75 -27.96 -3.64
#